data_4c22fa6a28a346fd47ef374f9af4a11c
#
_entry.id   4c22fa6a28a346fd47ef374f9af4a11c
#
_cell.length_a   1.000
_cell.length_b   1.000
_cell.length_c   1.000
_cell.angle_alpha   90.00
_cell.angle_beta   90.00
_cell.angle_gamma   90.00
#
_symmetry.space_group_name_H-M   'P 1'
#
loop_
_entity.id
_entity.type
_entity.pdbx_description
1 polymer ?
#
loop_
_entity_poly.entity_id
_entity_poly.type
_entity_poly.pdbx_seq_one_letter_code
_entity_poly.pdbx_strand_id
1 'polypeptide(L)'
;GITLEFATDSADIATELAEAGAPVVVTDLLPTAADILAKRDRGALPASLHKAGVAVAIGSGDIKNARNLTLMAAYACGHGLPEDAAVRALTLVPAKILGVDDQIGSLARNKVADILITSGPLLRSDTRVLRVIAQGRTQYEAK
;
A
#
# COMPACT_ATOMS: atom_id res chain seq x y z
N GLY A 1 13.74 13.43 6.00
CA GLY A 1 13.98 11.99 6.10
C GLY A 1 14.42 11.42 4.76
N ILE A 2 14.95 10.20 4.75
CA ILE A 2 15.28 9.46 3.52
C ILE A 2 14.16 8.43 3.32
N THR A 3 13.65 8.35 2.09
CA THR A 3 12.69 7.32 1.68
C THR A 3 13.32 6.53 0.54
N LEU A 4 13.25 5.19 0.61
CA LEU A 4 13.72 4.32 -0.45
C LEU A 4 12.57 3.93 -1.36
N GLU A 5 12.77 4.02 -2.66
CA GLU A 5 11.81 3.59 -3.68
C GLU A 5 12.47 2.54 -4.59
N PHE A 6 11.68 1.64 -5.18
CA PHE A 6 12.14 0.51 -6.01
C PHE A 6 13.09 -0.48 -5.28
N ALA A 7 12.93 -0.62 -3.97
CA ALA A 7 13.86 -1.35 -3.13
C ALA A 7 13.63 -2.88 -3.19
N THR A 8 13.90 -3.50 -4.33
CA THR A 8 13.66 -4.95 -4.56
C THR A 8 14.51 -5.87 -3.66
N ASP A 9 15.70 -5.41 -3.26
CA ASP A 9 16.64 -6.18 -2.45
C ASP A 9 16.72 -5.66 -0.99
N SER A 10 15.77 -4.82 -0.57
CA SER A 10 15.76 -4.22 0.76
C SER A 10 15.45 -5.21 1.90
N ALA A 11 15.04 -6.44 1.59
CA ALA A 11 14.84 -7.47 2.61
C ALA A 11 16.13 -7.80 3.37
N ASP A 12 17.28 -7.75 2.71
CA ASP A 12 18.59 -8.09 3.30
C ASP A 12 19.07 -7.05 4.31
N ILE A 13 18.57 -5.80 4.21
CA ILE A 13 18.90 -4.67 5.08
C ILE A 13 17.69 -4.16 5.86
N ALA A 14 16.67 -5.01 6.03
CA ALA A 14 15.41 -4.61 6.66
C ALA A 14 15.59 -4.14 8.12
N THR A 15 16.51 -4.75 8.86
CA THR A 15 16.80 -4.37 10.24
C THR A 15 17.42 -2.98 10.30
N GLU A 16 18.40 -2.71 9.46
CA GLU A 16 19.08 -1.40 9.37
C GLU A 16 18.11 -0.30 8.94
N LEU A 17 17.18 -0.62 8.03
CA LEU A 17 16.13 0.33 7.61
C LEU A 17 15.17 0.63 8.76
N ALA A 18 14.79 -0.36 9.54
CA ALA A 18 13.94 -0.19 10.71
C ALA A 18 14.63 0.67 11.79
N GLU A 19 15.89 0.39 12.10
CA GLU A 19 16.70 1.15 13.05
C GLU A 19 16.90 2.62 12.60
N ALA A 20 17.07 2.84 11.29
CA ALA A 20 17.18 4.17 10.70
C ALA A 20 15.81 4.90 10.63
N GLY A 21 14.69 4.21 10.90
CA GLY A 21 13.35 4.75 10.71
C GLY A 21 13.07 5.15 9.26
N ALA A 22 13.76 4.54 8.29
CA ALA A 22 13.65 4.85 6.87
C ALA A 22 12.44 4.12 6.26
N PRO A 23 11.40 4.83 5.78
CA PRO A 23 10.28 4.19 5.11
C PRO A 23 10.69 3.68 3.71
N VAL A 24 10.01 2.63 3.27
CA VAL A 24 10.23 2.01 1.95
C VAL A 24 8.94 2.07 1.14
N VAL A 25 9.05 2.55 -0.10
CA VAL A 25 7.98 2.47 -1.10
C VAL A 25 8.28 1.29 -2.01
N VAL A 26 7.48 0.24 -1.92
CA VAL A 26 7.60 -0.95 -2.76
C VAL A 26 6.69 -0.80 -3.97
N THR A 27 7.27 -0.93 -5.16
CA THR A 27 6.55 -0.84 -6.44
C THR A 27 6.69 -2.14 -7.22
N ASP A 28 5.96 -2.28 -8.32
CA ASP A 28 6.07 -3.41 -9.27
C ASP A 28 5.95 -4.80 -8.60
N LEU A 29 5.00 -4.91 -7.66
CA LEU A 29 4.78 -6.15 -6.89
C LEU A 29 4.23 -7.29 -7.75
N LEU A 30 3.46 -6.98 -8.80
CA LEU A 30 2.89 -8.04 -9.64
C LEU A 30 3.97 -8.67 -10.51
N PRO A 31 4.06 -10.02 -10.53
CA PRO A 31 5.11 -10.71 -11.26
C PRO A 31 4.97 -10.48 -12.77
N THR A 32 6.08 -10.17 -13.41
CA THR A 32 6.22 -10.16 -14.86
C THR A 32 6.54 -11.56 -15.39
N ALA A 33 6.42 -11.77 -16.71
CA ALA A 33 6.86 -13.02 -17.32
C ALA A 33 8.34 -13.34 -17.01
N ALA A 34 9.20 -12.32 -16.97
CA ALA A 34 10.60 -12.46 -16.62
C ALA A 34 10.79 -12.89 -15.16
N ASP A 35 9.99 -12.35 -14.23
CA ASP A 35 10.03 -12.74 -12.82
C ASP A 35 9.60 -14.21 -12.65
N ILE A 36 8.56 -14.65 -13.35
CA ILE A 36 8.08 -16.04 -13.33
C ILE A 36 9.17 -16.99 -13.84
N LEU A 37 9.79 -16.66 -14.97
CA LEU A 37 10.89 -17.45 -15.55
C LEU A 37 12.12 -17.50 -14.62
N ALA A 38 12.44 -16.39 -13.97
CA ALA A 38 13.55 -16.28 -13.02
C ALA A 38 13.22 -16.82 -11.62
N LYS A 39 11.97 -17.30 -11.39
CA LYS A 39 11.44 -17.72 -10.08
C LYS A 39 11.62 -16.64 -9.00
N ARG A 40 11.48 -15.37 -9.37
CA ARG A 40 11.52 -14.25 -8.44
C ARG A 40 10.10 -13.97 -7.95
N ASP A 41 9.94 -13.92 -6.63
CA ASP A 41 8.69 -13.55 -5.99
C ASP A 41 8.91 -12.27 -5.17
N ARG A 42 8.32 -11.18 -5.62
CA ARG A 42 8.37 -9.88 -4.93
C ARG A 42 7.24 -9.69 -3.93
N GLY A 43 6.24 -10.57 -3.97
CA GLY A 43 5.05 -10.46 -3.13
C GLY A 43 5.34 -10.54 -1.64
N ALA A 44 6.39 -11.28 -1.24
CA ALA A 44 6.78 -11.44 0.15
C ALA A 44 7.56 -10.24 0.73
N LEU A 45 8.11 -9.37 -0.11
CA LEU A 45 8.93 -8.25 0.34
C LEU A 45 8.21 -7.30 1.31
N PRO A 46 6.98 -6.84 1.03
CA PRO A 46 6.25 -5.98 1.97
C PRO A 46 6.03 -6.63 3.34
N ALA A 47 5.76 -7.94 3.37
CA ALA A 47 5.58 -8.68 4.61
C ALA A 47 6.88 -8.79 5.41
N SER A 48 8.01 -9.06 4.75
CA SER A 48 9.34 -9.14 5.37
C SER A 48 9.75 -7.80 5.98
N LEU A 49 9.60 -6.71 5.24
CA LEU A 49 9.89 -5.35 5.71
C LEU A 49 9.00 -4.96 6.89
N HIS A 50 7.69 -5.23 6.78
CA HIS A 50 6.74 -4.97 7.87
C HIS A 50 7.09 -5.74 9.14
N LYS A 51 7.47 -7.02 9.01
CA LYS A 51 7.89 -7.87 10.14
C LYS A 51 9.14 -7.32 10.83
N ALA A 52 10.05 -6.72 10.08
CA ALA A 52 11.24 -6.06 10.61
C ALA A 52 10.94 -4.68 11.25
N GLY A 53 9.70 -4.17 11.17
CA GLY A 53 9.31 -2.88 11.72
C GLY A 53 9.48 -1.70 10.77
N VAL A 54 9.80 -1.94 9.49
CA VAL A 54 9.91 -0.90 8.47
C VAL A 54 8.52 -0.36 8.10
N ALA A 55 8.40 0.95 7.98
CA ALA A 55 7.19 1.60 7.45
C ALA A 55 7.12 1.37 5.93
N VAL A 56 6.17 0.53 5.49
CA VAL A 56 6.02 0.15 4.08
C VAL A 56 4.87 0.89 3.44
N ALA A 57 5.12 1.55 2.31
CA ALA A 57 4.10 2.01 1.38
C ALA A 57 4.12 1.16 0.09
N ILE A 58 2.97 1.00 -0.53
CA ILE A 58 2.83 0.31 -1.82
C ILE A 58 2.51 1.37 -2.88
N GLY A 59 3.37 1.46 -3.88
CA GLY A 59 3.23 2.34 -5.03
C GLY A 59 2.96 1.56 -6.32
N SER A 60 2.38 2.24 -7.32
CA SER A 60 2.08 1.63 -8.62
C SER A 60 3.31 1.46 -9.51
N GLY A 61 4.39 2.21 -9.24
CA GLY A 61 5.60 2.26 -10.07
C GLY A 61 5.41 3.07 -11.36
N ASP A 62 4.25 2.97 -12.00
CA ASP A 62 3.92 3.72 -13.20
C ASP A 62 2.40 4.01 -13.32
N ILE A 63 2.04 4.83 -14.30
CA ILE A 63 0.64 5.19 -14.60
C ILE A 63 -0.18 3.97 -15.07
N LYS A 64 0.42 3.02 -15.77
CA LYS A 64 -0.29 1.84 -16.31
C LYS A 64 -0.79 0.95 -15.17
N ASN A 65 -0.02 0.88 -14.09
CA ASN A 65 -0.31 0.08 -12.91
C ASN A 65 -1.14 0.80 -11.84
N ALA A 66 -1.43 2.10 -12.01
CA ALA A 66 -2.19 2.87 -11.01
C ALA A 66 -3.55 2.22 -10.66
N ARG A 67 -4.25 1.65 -11.66
CA ARG A 67 -5.51 0.91 -11.46
C ARG A 67 -5.36 -0.40 -10.69
N ASN A 68 -4.15 -0.95 -10.63
CA ASN A 68 -3.84 -2.25 -10.02
C ASN A 68 -3.37 -2.12 -8.57
N LEU A 69 -3.40 -0.92 -7.99
CA LEU A 69 -2.81 -0.66 -6.66
C LEU A 69 -3.44 -1.53 -5.56
N THR A 70 -4.77 -1.68 -5.56
CA THR A 70 -5.47 -2.59 -4.62
C THR A 70 -5.14 -4.05 -4.88
N LEU A 71 -4.94 -4.45 -6.13
CA LEU A 71 -4.50 -5.80 -6.48
C LEU A 71 -3.08 -6.08 -5.99
N MET A 72 -2.17 -5.11 -6.10
CA MET A 72 -0.81 -5.22 -5.55
C MET A 72 -0.82 -5.42 -4.03
N ALA A 73 -1.65 -4.66 -3.32
CA ALA A 73 -1.82 -4.81 -1.88
C ALA A 73 -2.42 -6.18 -1.51
N ALA A 74 -3.44 -6.63 -2.24
CA ALA A 74 -4.03 -7.97 -2.06
C ALA A 74 -3.01 -9.08 -2.34
N TYR A 75 -2.16 -8.92 -3.35
CA TYR A 75 -1.07 -9.83 -3.67
C TYR A 75 -0.06 -9.92 -2.52
N ALA A 76 0.35 -8.79 -1.94
CA ALA A 76 1.20 -8.76 -0.75
C ALA A 76 0.54 -9.45 0.46
N CYS A 77 -0.79 -9.33 0.64
CA CYS A 77 -1.52 -10.07 1.68
C CYS A 77 -1.46 -11.58 1.45
N GLY A 78 -1.59 -12.04 0.21
CA GLY A 78 -1.40 -13.45 -0.16
C GLY A 78 0.00 -13.99 0.16
N HIS A 79 0.98 -13.11 0.34
CA HIS A 79 2.36 -13.42 0.69
C HIS A 79 2.73 -13.06 2.14
N GLY A 80 1.72 -12.85 2.99
CA GLY A 80 1.89 -12.74 4.44
C GLY A 80 1.85 -11.32 5.03
N LEU A 81 1.59 -10.28 4.23
CA LEU A 81 1.36 -8.95 4.78
C LEU A 81 -0.04 -8.92 5.45
N PRO A 82 -0.17 -8.50 6.72
CA PRO A 82 -1.48 -8.33 7.37
C PRO A 82 -2.38 -7.34 6.59
N GLU A 83 -3.68 -7.62 6.53
CA GLU A 83 -4.61 -6.81 5.72
C GLU A 83 -4.67 -5.35 6.20
N ASP A 84 -4.67 -5.12 7.51
CA ASP A 84 -4.62 -3.76 8.08
C ASP A 84 -3.32 -3.03 7.73
N ALA A 85 -2.18 -3.73 7.73
CA ALA A 85 -0.90 -3.19 7.30
C ALA A 85 -0.93 -2.85 5.80
N ALA A 86 -1.53 -3.68 4.96
CA ALA A 86 -1.68 -3.43 3.53
C ALA A 86 -2.57 -2.20 3.24
N VAL A 87 -3.69 -2.04 3.96
CA VAL A 87 -4.52 -0.84 3.86
C VAL A 87 -3.74 0.41 4.31
N ARG A 88 -3.00 0.32 5.40
CA ARG A 88 -2.13 1.43 5.86
C ARG A 88 -1.02 1.74 4.85
N ALA A 89 -0.48 0.74 4.18
CA ALA A 89 0.52 0.91 3.12
C ALA A 89 -0.02 1.65 1.89
N LEU A 90 -1.33 1.65 1.68
CA LEU A 90 -2.00 2.41 0.62
C LEU A 90 -2.48 3.80 1.08
N THR A 91 -2.54 4.07 2.36
CA THR A 91 -3.21 5.27 2.90
C THR A 91 -2.34 6.08 3.85
N LEU A 92 -2.21 5.63 5.10
CA LEU A 92 -1.53 6.39 6.15
C LEU A 92 -0.01 6.47 5.96
N VAL A 93 0.62 5.37 5.54
CA VAL A 93 2.09 5.36 5.39
C VAL A 93 2.53 6.31 4.28
N PRO A 94 1.95 6.29 3.05
CA PRO A 94 2.29 7.28 2.03
C PRO A 94 1.97 8.72 2.46
N ALA A 95 0.89 8.95 3.22
CA ALA A 95 0.58 10.28 3.75
C ALA A 95 1.68 10.78 4.72
N LYS A 96 2.23 9.89 5.57
CA LYS A 96 3.36 10.20 6.45
C LYS A 96 4.64 10.48 5.68
N ILE A 97 4.94 9.69 4.65
CA ILE A 97 6.11 9.90 3.78
C ILE A 97 6.06 11.28 3.13
N LEU A 98 4.86 11.70 2.69
CA LEU A 98 4.63 13.00 2.07
C LEU A 98 4.48 14.16 3.07
N GLY A 99 4.42 13.87 4.38
CA GLY A 99 4.24 14.88 5.42
C GLY A 99 2.86 15.54 5.42
N VAL A 100 1.82 14.82 5.00
CA VAL A 100 0.42 15.29 4.92
C VAL A 100 -0.54 14.42 5.75
N ASP A 101 0.00 13.63 6.65
CA ASP A 101 -0.79 12.72 7.48
C ASP A 101 -1.62 13.39 8.57
N ASP A 102 -1.41 14.68 8.81
CA ASP A 102 -2.31 15.55 9.57
C ASP A 102 -3.61 15.86 8.82
N GLN A 103 -3.61 15.81 7.49
CA GLN A 103 -4.74 16.16 6.63
C GLN A 103 -5.47 14.94 6.04
N ILE A 104 -4.73 13.88 5.65
CA ILE A 104 -5.28 12.72 4.93
C ILE A 104 -4.70 11.39 5.45
N GLY A 105 -5.08 10.28 4.84
CA GLY A 105 -4.50 8.95 5.06
C GLY A 105 -5.13 8.16 6.22
N SER A 106 -6.01 8.76 7.02
CA SER A 106 -6.76 8.06 8.06
C SER A 106 -8.09 8.74 8.38
N LEU A 107 -9.05 7.98 8.92
CA LEU A 107 -10.32 8.49 9.39
C LEU A 107 -10.14 9.07 10.80
N ALA A 108 -9.96 10.39 10.90
CA ALA A 108 -9.81 11.10 12.15
C ALA A 108 -10.48 12.48 12.08
N ARG A 109 -10.76 13.07 13.25
CA ARG A 109 -11.33 14.43 13.33
C ARG A 109 -10.35 15.42 12.67
N ASN A 110 -10.91 16.43 12.03
CA ASN A 110 -10.20 17.53 11.36
C ASN A 110 -9.38 17.11 10.12
N LYS A 111 -9.53 15.88 9.63
CA LYS A 111 -8.96 15.46 8.35
C LYS A 111 -9.97 15.61 7.22
N VAL A 112 -9.44 15.72 6.01
CA VAL A 112 -10.25 15.74 4.79
C VAL A 112 -11.07 14.45 4.71
N ALA A 113 -12.36 14.58 4.46
CA ALA A 113 -13.26 13.45 4.34
C ALA A 113 -13.17 12.82 2.95
N ASP A 114 -12.06 12.12 2.69
CA ASP A 114 -11.86 11.24 1.54
C ASP A 114 -12.11 9.81 2.01
N ILE A 115 -13.31 9.29 1.72
CA ILE A 115 -13.82 8.05 2.32
C ILE A 115 -14.31 7.11 1.23
N LEU A 116 -13.87 5.87 1.32
CA LEU A 116 -14.37 4.76 0.52
C LEU A 116 -15.25 3.86 1.38
N ILE A 117 -16.50 3.65 0.97
CA ILE A 117 -17.42 2.72 1.62
C ILE A 117 -17.55 1.49 0.73
N THR A 118 -17.32 0.32 1.30
CA THR A 118 -17.28 -0.95 0.58
C THR A 118 -18.23 -1.98 1.21
N SER A 119 -18.62 -3.00 0.43
CA SER A 119 -19.50 -4.09 0.89
C SER A 119 -18.80 -5.12 1.79
N GLY A 120 -17.47 -5.03 1.92
CA GLY A 120 -16.63 -5.95 2.68
C GLY A 120 -15.19 -5.44 2.76
N PRO A 121 -14.24 -6.27 3.19
CA PRO A 121 -12.82 -5.91 3.23
C PRO A 121 -12.31 -5.44 1.87
N LEU A 122 -11.57 -4.31 1.85
CA LEU A 122 -11.18 -3.59 0.63
C LEU A 122 -10.40 -4.48 -0.37
N LEU A 123 -9.56 -5.37 0.14
CA LEU A 123 -8.61 -6.13 -0.68
C LEU A 123 -9.15 -7.47 -1.20
N ARG A 124 -10.42 -7.77 -0.95
CA ARG A 124 -11.07 -8.98 -1.48
C ARG A 124 -11.64 -8.72 -2.87
N SER A 125 -11.51 -9.70 -3.75
CA SER A 125 -11.97 -9.61 -5.15
C SER A 125 -13.51 -9.53 -5.30
N ASP A 126 -14.27 -9.98 -4.30
CA ASP A 126 -15.74 -9.94 -4.26
C ASP A 126 -16.29 -8.65 -3.62
N THR A 127 -15.43 -7.78 -3.11
CA THR A 127 -15.81 -6.51 -2.50
C THR A 127 -16.21 -5.49 -3.57
N ARG A 128 -17.35 -4.84 -3.36
CA ARG A 128 -17.86 -3.76 -4.22
C ARG A 128 -17.69 -2.41 -3.53
N VAL A 129 -17.40 -1.39 -4.32
CA VAL A 129 -17.47 -0.01 -3.87
C VAL A 129 -18.94 0.40 -3.82
N LEU A 130 -19.42 0.79 -2.64
CA LEU A 130 -20.78 1.24 -2.43
C LEU A 130 -20.89 2.77 -2.54
N ARG A 131 -19.88 3.49 -2.00
CA ARG A 131 -19.85 4.95 -2.08
C ARG A 131 -18.43 5.47 -2.07
N VAL A 132 -18.17 6.52 -2.82
CA VAL A 132 -16.94 7.32 -2.79
C VAL A 132 -17.28 8.73 -2.36
N ILE A 133 -16.63 9.18 -1.30
CA ILE A 133 -16.73 10.56 -0.80
C ILE A 133 -15.36 11.19 -1.00
N ALA A 134 -15.28 12.33 -1.66
CA ALA A 134 -14.08 13.13 -1.77
C ALA A 134 -14.35 14.56 -1.27
N GLN A 135 -13.50 15.05 -0.40
CA GLN A 135 -13.62 16.36 0.24
C GLN A 135 -15.01 16.57 0.88
N GLY A 136 -15.54 15.52 1.52
CA GLY A 136 -16.84 15.52 2.17
C GLY A 136 -18.06 15.48 1.23
N ARG A 137 -17.86 15.32 -0.09
CA ARG A 137 -18.92 15.26 -1.09
C ARG A 137 -18.99 13.88 -1.73
N THR A 138 -20.20 13.32 -1.84
CA THR A 138 -20.40 12.07 -2.57
C THR A 138 -20.09 12.26 -4.05
N GLN A 139 -19.11 11.48 -4.55
CA GLN A 139 -18.71 11.45 -5.96
C GLN A 139 -19.31 10.28 -6.71
N TYR A 140 -19.56 9.17 -5.99
CA TYR A 140 -20.14 7.96 -6.53
C TYR A 140 -21.01 7.28 -5.48
N GLU A 141 -22.12 6.71 -5.90
CA GLU A 141 -22.99 5.84 -5.11
C GLU A 141 -23.49 4.70 -6.00
N ALA A 142 -23.32 3.47 -5.54
CA ALA A 142 -23.82 2.30 -6.24
C ALA A 142 -25.35 2.29 -6.22
N LYS A 143 -25.95 1.93 -7.36
CA LYS A 143 -27.41 1.77 -7.52
C LYS A 143 -27.82 0.38 -7.09
#